data_bf674fee1ef5a1c5b225beba9d343be2
#
_entry.id   bf674fee1ef5a1c5b225beba9d343be2
#
_cell.length_a   1.000
_cell.length_b   1.000
_cell.length_c   1.000
_cell.angle_alpha   90.00
_cell.angle_beta   90.00
_cell.angle_gamma   90.00
#
_symmetry.space_group_name_H-M   'P 1'
#
loop_
_entity.id
_entity.type
_entity.pdbx_description
1 polymer ?
#
loop_
_entity_poly.entity_id
_entity_poly.type
_entity_poly.pdbx_seq_one_letter_code
_entity_poly.pdbx_strand_id
1 'polypeptide(L)'
;MKKLIQALAMTLLLCGAFGARAADDAGNPVLKGNQVTESNLVDALAIAPPEAASGATRGFRAAHNANGTPVQKAGPGKASLLITFATNSTDLSTDAQGLLDTLGRALQSDTLAGYSFKVEGHADARGDADANQRLSQGRAEAVVAYLTAHAGILPERLSAEGKGSSEPMNKARVDAPENRRVTIVTVRN
;
A
#
# COMPACT_ATOMS: atom_id res chain seq x y z
N MET A 1 19.78 44.04 59.09
CA MET A 1 19.77 42.61 58.96
C MET A 1 18.53 42.24 58.14
N LYS A 2 18.58 42.46 56.84
CA LYS A 2 17.44 42.22 55.93
C LYS A 2 17.85 41.15 54.96
N LYS A 3 17.17 40.01 55.03
CA LYS A 3 17.38 38.88 54.17
C LYS A 3 16.57 39.10 52.86
N LEU A 4 17.31 39.23 51.76
CA LEU A 4 16.72 39.29 50.42
C LEU A 4 16.57 37.86 49.88
N ILE A 5 15.35 37.46 49.67
CA ILE A 5 15.00 36.17 49.05
C ILE A 5 14.83 36.46 47.55
N GLN A 6 15.74 35.98 46.73
CA GLN A 6 15.60 35.97 45.28
C GLN A 6 14.89 34.70 44.86
N ALA A 7 13.72 34.84 44.32
CA ALA A 7 12.98 33.77 43.67
C ALA A 7 13.54 33.59 42.25
N LEU A 8 14.15 32.43 42.00
CA LEU A 8 14.62 32.02 40.66
C LEU A 8 13.47 31.36 39.92
N ALA A 9 12.87 32.06 38.97
CA ALA A 9 11.88 31.51 38.09
C ALA A 9 12.57 30.59 37.06
N MET A 10 12.40 29.28 37.22
CA MET A 10 12.89 28.27 36.31
C MET A 10 11.88 28.09 35.17
N THR A 11 12.13 28.76 34.05
CA THR A 11 11.33 28.61 32.82
C THR A 11 11.67 27.26 32.19
N LEU A 12 10.78 26.29 32.33
CA LEU A 12 10.87 24.99 31.69
C LEU A 12 10.55 25.13 30.21
N LEU A 13 11.58 25.20 29.37
CA LEU A 13 11.45 25.20 27.92
C LEU A 13 11.11 23.77 27.48
N LEU A 14 9.81 23.51 27.25
CA LEU A 14 9.30 22.26 26.70
C LEU A 14 9.69 22.20 25.21
N CYS A 15 10.86 21.65 24.93
CA CYS A 15 11.32 21.37 23.58
C CYS A 15 10.49 20.20 23.04
N GLY A 16 9.37 20.53 22.37
CA GLY A 16 8.58 19.55 21.63
C GLY A 16 9.46 18.93 20.56
N ALA A 17 9.86 17.69 20.76
CA ALA A 17 10.44 16.87 19.71
C ALA A 17 9.39 16.68 18.62
N PHE A 18 9.39 17.54 17.62
CA PHE A 18 8.78 17.24 16.34
C PHE A 18 9.56 16.06 15.75
N GLY A 19 9.07 14.86 16.02
CA GLY A 19 9.47 13.69 15.29
C GLY A 19 9.24 13.96 13.81
N ALA A 20 10.33 14.10 13.06
CA ALA A 20 10.28 14.09 11.61
C ALA A 20 9.65 12.76 11.21
N ARG A 21 8.35 12.78 10.94
CA ARG A 21 7.70 11.71 10.21
C ARG A 21 8.33 11.75 8.83
N ALA A 22 9.13 10.74 8.52
CA ALA A 22 9.54 10.49 7.16
C ALA A 22 8.29 10.61 6.29
N ALA A 23 8.39 11.38 5.22
CA ALA A 23 7.35 11.45 4.21
C ALA A 23 7.32 10.07 3.53
N ASP A 24 6.57 9.16 4.14
CA ASP A 24 6.19 7.90 3.52
C ASP A 24 5.42 8.26 2.25
N ASP A 25 5.71 7.52 1.20
CA ASP A 25 5.05 7.57 -0.11
C ASP A 25 3.52 7.69 0.08
N ALA A 26 3.04 8.95 0.09
CA ALA A 26 1.70 9.33 0.54
C ALA A 26 0.58 8.84 -0.40
N GLY A 27 0.89 7.95 -1.33
CA GLY A 27 -0.02 7.41 -2.34
C GLY A 27 -0.28 5.91 -2.28
N ASN A 28 0.41 5.14 -1.40
CA ASN A 28 0.31 3.69 -1.41
C ASN A 28 0.21 3.11 0.01
N PRO A 29 -0.99 3.03 0.59
CA PRO A 29 -1.16 2.50 1.95
C PRO A 29 -0.79 1.01 2.00
N VAL A 30 0.05 0.61 2.96
CA VAL A 30 0.23 -0.80 3.31
C VAL A 30 -0.93 -1.24 4.18
N LEU A 31 -1.79 -2.06 3.63
CA LEU A 31 -2.92 -2.63 4.35
C LEU A 31 -2.47 -3.89 5.11
N LYS A 32 -2.78 -3.95 6.40
CA LYS A 32 -2.41 -5.06 7.29
C LYS A 32 -3.65 -5.62 7.96
N GLY A 33 -3.78 -6.93 7.99
CA GLY A 33 -4.81 -7.63 8.76
C GLY A 33 -6.21 -7.03 8.59
N ASN A 34 -6.77 -6.48 9.67
CA ASN A 34 -8.13 -5.91 9.71
C ASN A 34 -8.34 -4.65 8.84
N GLN A 35 -7.29 -4.06 8.27
CA GLN A 35 -7.38 -2.94 7.33
C GLN A 35 -7.69 -3.42 5.90
N VAL A 36 -7.49 -4.70 5.61
CA VAL A 36 -7.79 -5.30 4.32
C VAL A 36 -9.29 -5.61 4.27
N THR A 37 -10.06 -4.62 3.85
CA THR A 37 -11.49 -4.75 3.59
C THR A 37 -11.75 -4.50 2.11
N GLU A 38 -12.84 -5.06 1.60
CA GLU A 38 -13.23 -4.89 0.22
C GLU A 38 -13.35 -3.40 -0.16
N SER A 39 -14.01 -2.60 0.68
CA SER A 39 -14.16 -1.16 0.44
C SER A 39 -12.83 -0.42 0.41
N ASN A 40 -11.92 -0.70 1.36
CA ASN A 40 -10.60 -0.06 1.38
C ASN A 40 -9.75 -0.43 0.14
N LEU A 41 -9.90 -1.67 -0.35
CA LEU A 41 -9.22 -2.13 -1.56
C LEU A 41 -9.81 -1.48 -2.81
N VAL A 42 -11.13 -1.41 -2.92
CA VAL A 42 -11.79 -0.71 -4.05
C VAL A 42 -11.36 0.75 -4.07
N ASP A 43 -11.41 1.46 -2.94
CA ASP A 43 -10.99 2.86 -2.84
C ASP A 43 -9.50 3.04 -3.18
N ALA A 44 -8.65 2.10 -2.73
CA ALA A 44 -7.21 2.15 -2.98
C ALA A 44 -6.87 1.88 -4.46
N LEU A 45 -7.61 1.01 -5.12
CA LEU A 45 -7.37 0.58 -6.50
C LEU A 45 -8.14 1.40 -7.53
N ALA A 46 -9.21 2.11 -7.14
CA ALA A 46 -9.95 2.97 -8.04
C ALA A 46 -9.04 4.06 -8.62
N ILE A 47 -9.09 4.24 -9.92
CA ILE A 47 -8.44 5.34 -10.61
C ILE A 47 -9.45 6.48 -10.69
N ALA A 48 -9.11 7.66 -10.16
CA ALA A 48 -9.94 8.84 -10.39
C ALA A 48 -10.13 9.04 -11.90
N PRO A 49 -11.36 9.33 -12.38
CA PRO A 49 -11.55 9.72 -13.77
C PRO A 49 -10.59 10.86 -14.09
N PRO A 50 -10.03 10.93 -15.31
CA PRO A 50 -9.33 12.13 -15.72
C PRO A 50 -10.33 13.27 -15.54
N GLU A 51 -10.01 14.24 -14.68
CA GLU A 51 -10.82 15.45 -14.62
C GLU A 51 -10.88 15.97 -16.04
N ALA A 52 -12.07 15.90 -16.62
CA ALA A 52 -12.33 16.62 -17.86
C ALA A 52 -11.95 18.08 -17.53
N ALA A 53 -10.95 18.58 -18.25
CA ALA A 53 -10.57 19.99 -18.21
C ALA A 53 -11.76 20.81 -18.71
N SER A 54 -12.80 20.93 -17.89
CA SER A 54 -13.90 21.83 -18.09
C SER A 54 -13.58 23.06 -17.27
N GLY A 55 -13.26 24.12 -18.04
CA GLY A 55 -13.00 25.45 -17.52
C GLY A 55 -14.04 25.90 -16.51
N ALA A 56 -13.50 26.56 -15.54
CA ALA A 56 -14.13 27.58 -14.71
C ALA A 56 -15.62 27.39 -14.38
N THR A 57 -15.90 26.87 -13.20
CA THR A 57 -16.96 27.48 -12.39
C THR A 57 -16.74 27.19 -10.90
N ARG A 58 -16.91 28.27 -10.15
CA ARG A 58 -16.82 28.48 -8.72
C ARG A 58 -17.44 27.37 -7.88
N GLY A 59 -16.69 26.86 -6.92
CA GLY A 59 -17.24 26.12 -5.78
C GLY A 59 -16.90 24.65 -5.73
N PHE A 60 -15.63 24.25 -5.92
CA PHE A 60 -15.18 22.88 -5.69
C PHE A 60 -15.04 22.63 -4.18
N ARG A 61 -15.96 21.85 -3.62
CA ARG A 61 -15.68 21.13 -2.38
C ARG A 61 -14.89 19.89 -2.77
N ALA A 62 -13.63 19.82 -2.33
CA ALA A 62 -12.85 18.60 -2.44
C ALA A 62 -13.65 17.42 -1.88
N ALA A 63 -13.73 16.32 -2.64
CA ALA A 63 -14.34 15.09 -2.15
C ALA A 63 -13.51 14.60 -0.96
N HIS A 64 -14.15 14.40 0.18
CA HIS A 64 -13.55 13.82 1.37
C HIS A 64 -14.15 12.42 1.53
N ASN A 65 -13.32 11.44 1.89
CA ASN A 65 -13.82 10.16 2.33
C ASN A 65 -14.58 10.30 3.66
N ALA A 66 -15.28 9.24 4.09
CA ALA A 66 -16.09 9.25 5.32
C ALA A 66 -15.31 9.68 6.58
N ASN A 67 -13.98 9.73 6.53
CA ASN A 67 -13.08 10.14 7.61
C ASN A 67 -12.51 11.54 7.42
N GLY A 68 -13.02 12.36 6.50
CA GLY A 68 -12.63 13.74 6.32
C GLY A 68 -11.23 13.98 5.71
N THR A 69 -10.57 12.94 5.19
CA THR A 69 -9.28 13.08 4.49
C THR A 69 -9.50 13.44 3.02
N PRO A 70 -8.73 14.40 2.45
CA PRO A 70 -8.82 14.74 1.04
C PRO A 70 -8.43 13.50 0.18
N VAL A 71 -9.33 13.11 -0.73
CA VAL A 71 -9.00 12.07 -1.72
C VAL A 71 -8.14 12.73 -2.79
N GLN A 72 -6.83 12.68 -2.61
CA GLN A 72 -5.89 13.15 -3.62
C GLN A 72 -5.29 11.95 -4.33
N LYS A 73 -5.82 11.58 -5.50
CA LYS A 73 -5.25 10.55 -6.35
C LYS A 73 -4.97 11.07 -7.75
N ALA A 74 -3.78 11.59 -7.93
CA ALA A 74 -3.17 11.73 -9.24
C ALA A 74 -2.21 10.54 -9.42
N GLY A 75 -2.69 9.43 -10.03
CA GLY A 75 -1.84 8.26 -10.29
C GLY A 75 -2.66 6.97 -10.50
N PRO A 76 -2.01 5.88 -10.95
CA PRO A 76 -2.64 4.58 -10.99
C PRO A 76 -3.04 4.16 -9.58
N GLY A 77 -4.22 3.55 -9.43
CA GLY A 77 -4.63 2.98 -8.15
C GLY A 77 -3.60 1.96 -7.67
N LYS A 78 -3.22 2.02 -6.40
CA LYS A 78 -2.26 1.08 -5.80
C LYS A 78 -2.72 0.66 -4.42
N ALA A 79 -2.62 -0.63 -4.14
CA ALA A 79 -2.79 -1.18 -2.80
C ALA A 79 -1.63 -2.12 -2.49
N SER A 80 -0.93 -1.89 -1.39
CA SER A 80 0.08 -2.82 -0.90
C SER A 80 -0.48 -3.68 0.22
N LEU A 81 -0.34 -5.00 0.07
CA LEU A 81 -0.77 -5.98 1.05
C LEU A 81 0.44 -6.68 1.66
N LEU A 82 0.46 -6.78 2.98
CA LEU A 82 1.44 -7.60 3.68
C LEU A 82 1.01 -9.07 3.60
N ILE A 83 1.39 -9.74 2.53
CA ILE A 83 1.11 -11.15 2.31
C ILE A 83 2.25 -12.00 2.89
N THR A 84 1.90 -12.91 3.79
CA THR A 84 2.87 -13.78 4.45
C THR A 84 3.09 -15.05 3.63
N PHE A 85 4.35 -15.32 3.31
CA PHE A 85 4.81 -16.57 2.71
C PHE A 85 5.74 -17.30 3.67
N ALA A 86 5.84 -18.60 3.55
CA ALA A 86 6.88 -19.36 4.25
C ALA A 86 8.28 -18.91 3.77
N THR A 87 9.30 -19.15 4.60
CA THR A 87 10.69 -18.79 4.27
C THR A 87 11.13 -19.50 2.99
N ASN A 88 11.70 -18.76 2.05
CA ASN A 88 12.12 -19.23 0.72
C ASN A 88 11.03 -20.01 -0.04
N SER A 89 9.75 -19.72 0.22
CA SER A 89 8.63 -20.37 -0.45
C SER A 89 7.75 -19.32 -1.16
N THR A 90 7.03 -19.81 -2.14
CA THR A 90 5.92 -19.14 -2.83
C THR A 90 4.57 -19.62 -2.32
N ASP A 91 4.52 -20.53 -1.33
CA ASP A 91 3.29 -21.08 -0.78
C ASP A 91 2.55 -20.03 0.03
N LEU A 92 1.27 -19.87 -0.26
CA LEU A 92 0.39 -18.94 0.43
C LEU A 92 -0.08 -19.54 1.76
N SER A 93 0.15 -18.83 2.85
CA SER A 93 -0.43 -19.21 4.15
C SER A 93 -1.95 -19.07 4.14
N THR A 94 -2.63 -19.71 5.09
CA THR A 94 -4.10 -19.58 5.24
C THR A 94 -4.53 -18.13 5.42
N ASP A 95 -3.77 -17.35 6.20
CA ASP A 95 -4.04 -15.93 6.39
C ASP A 95 -3.90 -15.14 5.07
N ALA A 96 -2.87 -15.46 4.27
CA ALA A 96 -2.67 -14.87 2.96
C ALA A 96 -3.84 -15.19 2.00
N GLN A 97 -4.34 -16.44 2.03
CA GLN A 97 -5.50 -16.84 1.23
C GLN A 97 -6.74 -16.03 1.59
N GLY A 98 -7.03 -15.83 2.90
CA GLY A 98 -8.16 -15.01 3.34
C GLY A 98 -8.06 -13.53 2.90
N LEU A 99 -6.83 -12.98 2.86
CA LEU A 99 -6.60 -11.64 2.32
C LEU A 99 -6.83 -11.60 0.80
N LEU A 100 -6.41 -12.64 0.09
CA LEU A 100 -6.60 -12.76 -1.37
C LEU A 100 -8.05 -13.00 -1.75
N ASP A 101 -8.84 -13.70 -0.94
CA ASP A 101 -10.29 -13.83 -1.13
C ASP A 101 -10.98 -12.47 -1.05
N THR A 102 -10.56 -11.63 -0.08
CA THR A 102 -11.07 -10.27 0.07
C THR A 102 -10.66 -9.40 -1.12
N LEU A 103 -9.41 -9.52 -1.57
CA LEU A 103 -8.92 -8.86 -2.78
C LEU A 103 -9.72 -9.30 -4.02
N GLY A 104 -9.96 -10.60 -4.17
CA GLY A 104 -10.72 -11.16 -5.29
C GLY A 104 -12.12 -10.54 -5.39
N ARG A 105 -12.84 -10.41 -4.27
CA ARG A 105 -14.14 -9.72 -4.23
C ARG A 105 -14.03 -8.26 -4.63
N ALA A 106 -13.02 -7.55 -4.14
CA ALA A 106 -12.78 -6.15 -4.52
C ALA A 106 -12.53 -6.01 -6.04
N LEU A 107 -11.71 -6.88 -6.64
CA LEU A 107 -11.40 -6.86 -8.08
C LEU A 107 -12.62 -7.22 -8.98
N GLN A 108 -13.62 -7.88 -8.42
CA GLN A 108 -14.88 -8.20 -9.09
C GLN A 108 -15.94 -7.10 -8.97
N SER A 109 -15.70 -6.07 -8.13
CA SER A 109 -16.65 -4.97 -7.97
C SER A 109 -16.88 -4.22 -9.29
N ASP A 110 -18.06 -3.66 -9.46
CA ASP A 110 -18.43 -2.88 -10.66
C ASP A 110 -17.45 -1.72 -10.92
N THR A 111 -16.93 -1.12 -9.84
CA THR A 111 -15.96 -0.03 -9.91
C THR A 111 -14.64 -0.45 -10.57
N LEU A 112 -14.24 -1.71 -10.40
CA LEU A 112 -12.97 -2.25 -10.87
C LEU A 112 -13.11 -3.22 -12.06
N ALA A 113 -14.32 -3.55 -12.49
CA ALA A 113 -14.58 -4.56 -13.52
C ALA A 113 -13.90 -4.30 -14.87
N GLY A 114 -13.73 -3.04 -15.25
CA GLY A 114 -13.11 -2.63 -16.53
C GLY A 114 -11.61 -2.48 -16.54
N TYR A 115 -10.93 -2.80 -15.42
CA TYR A 115 -9.48 -2.59 -15.28
C TYR A 115 -8.71 -3.90 -15.28
N SER A 116 -7.45 -3.82 -15.72
CA SER A 116 -6.43 -4.85 -15.51
C SER A 116 -5.55 -4.49 -14.32
N PHE A 117 -4.87 -5.49 -13.76
CA PHE A 117 -4.07 -5.32 -12.56
C PHE A 117 -2.71 -5.97 -12.71
N LYS A 118 -1.68 -5.26 -12.25
CA LYS A 118 -0.35 -5.79 -12.10
C LYS A 118 -0.12 -6.18 -10.64
N VAL A 119 0.31 -7.38 -10.41
CA VAL A 119 0.70 -7.93 -9.11
C VAL A 119 2.21 -7.84 -8.99
N GLU A 120 2.71 -6.93 -8.17
CA GLU A 120 4.14 -6.70 -7.94
C GLU A 120 4.58 -7.36 -6.64
N GLY A 121 5.47 -8.36 -6.74
CA GLY A 121 6.08 -8.99 -5.58
C GLY A 121 7.34 -8.26 -5.14
N HIS A 122 7.51 -8.03 -3.83
CA HIS A 122 8.69 -7.36 -3.27
C HIS A 122 9.37 -8.24 -2.21
N ALA A 123 10.68 -8.16 -2.15
CA ALA A 123 11.52 -8.79 -1.14
C ALA A 123 12.22 -7.73 -0.28
N ASP A 124 12.70 -8.12 0.91
CA ASP A 124 13.63 -7.28 1.66
C ASP A 124 15.06 -7.42 1.09
N ALA A 125 15.99 -6.58 1.55
CA ALA A 125 17.35 -6.54 1.00
C ALA A 125 18.28 -7.64 1.53
N ARG A 126 17.77 -8.63 2.27
CA ARG A 126 18.58 -9.75 2.76
C ARG A 126 18.77 -10.80 1.67
N GLY A 127 19.99 -11.33 1.58
CA GLY A 127 20.35 -12.37 0.63
C GLY A 127 20.78 -11.84 -0.74
N ASP A 128 20.83 -12.74 -1.68
CA ASP A 128 21.25 -12.47 -3.06
C ASP A 128 20.15 -11.76 -3.86
N ALA A 129 20.54 -10.77 -4.66
CA ALA A 129 19.58 -9.93 -5.42
C ALA A 129 18.83 -10.73 -6.49
N ASP A 130 19.51 -11.66 -7.19
CA ASP A 130 18.89 -12.48 -8.23
C ASP A 130 17.96 -13.52 -7.62
N ALA A 131 18.32 -14.06 -6.44
CA ALA A 131 17.45 -14.95 -5.69
C ALA A 131 16.17 -14.21 -5.22
N ASN A 132 16.31 -12.98 -4.71
CA ASN A 132 15.18 -12.12 -4.32
C ASN A 132 14.30 -11.75 -5.52
N GLN A 133 14.91 -11.53 -6.69
CA GLN A 133 14.16 -11.28 -7.92
C GLN A 133 13.30 -12.48 -8.31
N ARG A 134 13.90 -13.68 -8.35
CA ARG A 134 13.18 -14.92 -8.68
C ARG A 134 12.09 -15.24 -7.65
N LEU A 135 12.39 -15.08 -6.36
CA LEU A 135 11.44 -15.36 -5.29
C LEU A 135 10.25 -14.39 -5.32
N SER A 136 10.50 -13.12 -5.55
CA SER A 136 9.44 -12.10 -5.66
C SER A 136 8.56 -12.31 -6.91
N GLN A 137 9.15 -12.73 -8.02
CA GLN A 137 8.42 -13.11 -9.23
C GLN A 137 7.51 -14.32 -8.96
N GLY A 138 8.03 -15.39 -8.40
CA GLY A 138 7.24 -16.60 -8.09
C GLY A 138 6.11 -16.31 -7.08
N ARG A 139 6.31 -15.39 -6.14
CA ARG A 139 5.26 -14.95 -5.20
C ARG A 139 4.15 -14.17 -5.90
N ALA A 140 4.50 -13.27 -6.84
CA ALA A 140 3.51 -12.56 -7.64
C ALA A 140 2.71 -13.54 -8.52
N GLU A 141 3.38 -14.52 -9.13
CA GLU A 141 2.73 -15.58 -9.92
C GLU A 141 1.80 -16.46 -9.08
N ALA A 142 2.20 -16.82 -7.86
CA ALA A 142 1.35 -17.58 -6.93
C ALA A 142 0.07 -16.82 -6.57
N VAL A 143 0.16 -15.50 -6.37
CA VAL A 143 -1.01 -14.65 -6.13
C VAL A 143 -1.91 -14.59 -7.35
N VAL A 144 -1.37 -14.40 -8.55
CA VAL A 144 -2.15 -14.40 -9.81
C VAL A 144 -2.83 -15.75 -10.00
N ALA A 145 -2.12 -16.86 -9.81
CA ALA A 145 -2.69 -18.20 -9.92
C ALA A 145 -3.84 -18.41 -8.92
N TYR A 146 -3.67 -17.97 -7.67
CA TYR A 146 -4.72 -18.06 -6.66
C TYR A 146 -5.97 -17.25 -7.05
N LEU A 147 -5.81 -15.98 -7.43
CA LEU A 147 -6.92 -15.11 -7.83
C LEU A 147 -7.67 -15.67 -9.05
N THR A 148 -6.96 -16.26 -10.00
CA THR A 148 -7.57 -16.89 -11.17
C THR A 148 -8.34 -18.15 -10.78
N ALA A 149 -7.73 -19.03 -9.98
CA ALA A 149 -8.32 -20.33 -9.67
C ALA A 149 -9.47 -20.24 -8.63
N HIS A 150 -9.34 -19.37 -7.63
CA HIS A 150 -10.28 -19.32 -6.48
C HIS A 150 -11.23 -18.13 -6.53
N ALA A 151 -10.78 -16.97 -7.03
CA ALA A 151 -11.63 -15.80 -7.14
C ALA A 151 -12.23 -15.61 -8.56
N GLY A 152 -11.91 -16.48 -9.52
CA GLY A 152 -12.48 -16.42 -10.88
C GLY A 152 -12.11 -15.15 -11.66
N ILE A 153 -11.01 -14.49 -11.30
CA ILE A 153 -10.52 -13.33 -12.05
C ILE A 153 -9.92 -13.83 -13.37
N LEU A 154 -10.33 -13.22 -14.48
CA LEU A 154 -9.85 -13.59 -15.81
C LEU A 154 -8.32 -13.39 -15.90
N PRO A 155 -7.56 -14.38 -16.41
CA PRO A 155 -6.09 -14.29 -16.51
C PRO A 155 -5.59 -13.07 -17.26
N GLU A 156 -6.31 -12.63 -18.31
CA GLU A 156 -5.97 -11.45 -19.12
C GLU A 156 -6.08 -10.12 -18.34
N ARG A 157 -6.76 -10.12 -17.20
CA ARG A 157 -6.83 -8.97 -16.29
C ARG A 157 -5.68 -8.91 -15.31
N LEU A 158 -4.85 -9.95 -15.23
CA LEU A 158 -3.78 -10.07 -14.23
C LEU A 158 -2.42 -10.22 -14.90
N SER A 159 -1.41 -9.55 -14.37
CA SER A 159 -0.01 -9.75 -14.73
C SER A 159 0.84 -9.83 -13.47
N ALA A 160 1.89 -10.65 -13.47
CA ALA A 160 2.81 -10.82 -12.35
C ALA A 160 4.17 -10.18 -12.68
N GLU A 161 4.73 -9.43 -11.73
CA GLU A 161 6.05 -8.83 -11.86
C GLU A 161 6.80 -8.92 -10.54
N GLY A 162 8.00 -9.52 -10.53
CA GLY A 162 8.90 -9.47 -9.40
C GLY A 162 9.72 -8.18 -9.40
N LYS A 163 9.78 -7.51 -8.28
CA LYS A 163 10.59 -6.31 -8.06
C LYS A 163 11.86 -6.60 -7.22
N GLY A 164 12.00 -7.82 -6.72
CA GLY A 164 13.09 -8.15 -5.81
C GLY A 164 13.13 -7.18 -4.64
N SER A 165 14.32 -6.73 -4.29
CA SER A 165 14.60 -5.73 -3.26
C SER A 165 14.83 -4.32 -3.80
N SER A 166 14.55 -4.06 -5.10
CA SER A 166 14.87 -2.79 -5.75
C SER A 166 14.00 -1.62 -5.30
N GLU A 167 12.78 -1.89 -4.84
CA GLU A 167 11.81 -0.87 -4.44
C GLU A 167 11.40 -1.05 -2.96
N PRO A 168 12.30 -0.75 -2.00
CA PRO A 168 11.96 -0.86 -0.59
C PRO A 168 10.94 0.20 -0.20
N MET A 169 9.88 -0.19 0.52
CA MET A 169 8.93 0.74 1.10
C MET A 169 9.55 1.47 2.30
N ASN A 170 10.19 0.73 3.20
CA ASN A 170 10.98 1.30 4.27
C ASN A 170 12.43 1.42 3.83
N LYS A 171 12.81 2.61 3.35
CA LYS A 171 14.17 2.91 2.89
C LYS A 171 15.18 3.05 4.03
N ALA A 172 14.71 3.37 5.23
CA ALA A 172 15.56 3.49 6.41
C ALA A 172 15.93 2.11 6.99
N ARG A 173 15.05 1.12 6.82
CA ARG A 173 15.24 -0.25 7.26
C ARG A 173 14.93 -1.19 6.11
N VAL A 174 15.90 -1.39 5.25
CA VAL A 174 15.76 -2.19 4.02
C VAL A 174 15.45 -3.67 4.27
N ASP A 175 15.70 -4.17 5.49
CA ASP A 175 15.36 -5.51 5.99
C ASP A 175 13.99 -5.58 6.68
N ALA A 176 13.25 -4.47 6.76
CA ALA A 176 11.98 -4.40 7.46
C ALA A 176 10.90 -5.32 6.84
N PRO A 177 10.03 -5.91 7.68
CA PRO A 177 8.98 -6.82 7.22
C PRO A 177 8.05 -6.22 6.16
N GLU A 178 7.77 -4.92 6.21
CA GLU A 178 6.94 -4.21 5.25
C GLU A 178 7.53 -4.16 3.84
N ASN A 179 8.83 -4.43 3.69
CA ASN A 179 9.47 -4.58 2.38
C ASN A 179 9.11 -5.91 1.72
N ARG A 180 8.71 -6.92 2.50
CA ARG A 180 8.19 -8.20 1.99
C ARG A 180 6.67 -8.09 1.83
N ARG A 181 6.25 -7.62 0.68
CA ARG A 181 4.84 -7.33 0.38
C ARG A 181 4.47 -7.70 -1.03
N VAL A 182 3.20 -7.71 -1.30
CA VAL A 182 2.66 -7.70 -2.67
C VAL A 182 1.91 -6.38 -2.87
N THR A 183 2.18 -5.72 -3.97
CA THR A 183 1.48 -4.49 -4.38
C THR A 183 0.61 -4.78 -5.58
N ILE A 184 -0.64 -4.37 -5.52
CA ILE A 184 -1.57 -4.42 -6.66
C ILE A 184 -1.62 -3.03 -7.27
N VAL A 185 -1.40 -2.96 -8.56
CA VAL A 185 -1.40 -1.71 -9.34
C VAL A 185 -2.48 -1.82 -10.39
N THR A 186 -3.40 -0.86 -10.43
CA THR A 186 -4.42 -0.79 -11.46
C THR A 186 -3.82 -0.26 -12.75
N VAL A 187 -4.08 -0.95 -13.85
CA VAL A 187 -3.64 -0.60 -15.21
C VAL A 187 -4.87 -0.23 -16.03
N ARG A 188 -4.80 0.89 -16.74
CA ARG A 188 -5.82 1.23 -17.76
C ARG A 188 -5.54 0.44 -19.02
N ASN A 189 -6.57 -0.19 -19.55
CA ASN A 189 -6.55 -0.84 -20.87
C ASN A 189 -6.63 0.23 -21.95
#